data_a9fa5f3393991b67c8e4ce02300ae6e4
#
_entry.id   a9fa5f3393991b67c8e4ce02300ae6e4
#
_cell.length_a   1.000
_cell.length_b   1.000
_cell.length_c   1.000
_cell.angle_alpha   90.00
_cell.angle_beta   90.00
_cell.angle_gamma   90.00
#
_symmetry.space_group_name_H-M   'P 1'
#
loop_
_entity.id
_entity.type
_entity.pdbx_description
1 polymer ?
#
loop_
_entity_poly.entity_id
_entity_poly.type
_entity_poly.pdbx_seq_one_letter_code
_entity_poly.pdbx_strand_id
1 'polypeptide(L)'
;MKKLFDVFFKSPLLIIYVSSILMVEYGCSSSAAENTGMGMPPPQLPVITITTSSATTYQEFPASLEGKVNVEIRPQVEGYLEKIYVDEGAYVKADQLLFKIDPRVYDEQLNNAKSNLLAAQANMEKAKVEVDRLTPLVENNVISDVQLKTAKAAYDATKASVEQSKAMVGNAQINVGYTYIKAPVSGYIGRIPYKLGSLVGKGEDQPLTVLSDVSEVYAYFSMSESDFIVFKNKYEGNTLEEKIKRVPPVELILADDSAYTQKGKIELVEGQFDKTVGAINFRASFPNPSRILRTGNTGKIRLPQMFKSVLIVPQDATFEIQDKTFVYAVGDSNKLVTKPITISGRTTNYYYVSNGLKAGEKIVLSSQSTMLMGGLRDGMRITPQSVSTDSLLHAKPLN
;
A
#
# COMPACT_ATOMS: atom_id res chain seq x y z
N MET A 1 -37.31 -58.83 -34.49
CA MET A 1 -36.23 -59.71 -34.07
C MET A 1 -36.32 -61.03 -34.73
N LYS A 2 -35.85 -61.19 -35.96
CA LYS A 2 -35.72 -62.42 -36.75
C LYS A 2 -35.33 -61.94 -38.14
N LYS A 3 -34.06 -61.75 -38.43
CA LYS A 3 -33.48 -61.62 -39.76
C LYS A 3 -32.05 -61.02 -39.61
N LEU A 4 -31.16 -61.76 -38.98
CA LEU A 4 -29.73 -61.43 -39.02
C LEU A 4 -28.84 -62.66 -38.70
N PHE A 5 -29.28 -63.87 -39.06
CA PHE A 5 -28.53 -65.09 -38.70
C PHE A 5 -28.18 -65.97 -39.91
N ASP A 6 -28.39 -65.51 -41.15
CA ASP A 6 -28.27 -66.38 -42.37
C ASP A 6 -27.22 -65.94 -43.40
N VAL A 7 -26.16 -65.21 -42.97
CA VAL A 7 -25.14 -64.77 -43.95
C VAL A 7 -23.71 -65.29 -43.63
N PHE A 8 -23.51 -66.10 -42.59
CA PHE A 8 -22.15 -66.51 -42.19
C PHE A 8 -21.71 -67.93 -42.53
N PHE A 9 -22.45 -68.68 -43.44
CA PHE A 9 -22.08 -70.08 -43.74
C PHE A 9 -21.95 -70.38 -45.23
N LYS A 10 -21.39 -69.51 -46.06
CA LYS A 10 -20.95 -69.85 -47.40
C LYS A 10 -19.73 -69.03 -47.86
N SER A 11 -18.56 -69.42 -47.37
CA SER A 11 -17.33 -68.99 -48.02
C SER A 11 -16.25 -70.06 -47.84
N PRO A 12 -15.82 -70.72 -48.93
CA PRO A 12 -14.84 -71.81 -48.86
C PRO A 12 -13.37 -71.32 -48.63
N LEU A 13 -13.15 -70.04 -48.31
CA LEU A 13 -11.80 -69.41 -48.10
C LEU A 13 -11.29 -69.53 -46.64
N LEU A 14 -12.08 -70.06 -45.70
CA LEU A 14 -11.71 -70.19 -44.31
C LEU A 14 -10.95 -71.48 -43.98
N ILE A 15 -10.99 -72.47 -44.87
CA ILE A 15 -10.31 -73.79 -44.65
C ILE A 15 -8.83 -73.76 -45.02
N ILE A 16 -8.41 -72.82 -45.86
CA ILE A 16 -6.98 -72.70 -46.26
C ILE A 16 -6.14 -71.97 -45.20
N TYR A 17 -6.75 -71.24 -44.33
CA TYR A 17 -6.00 -70.46 -43.34
C TYR A 17 -5.65 -71.26 -42.02
N VAL A 18 -6.34 -72.33 -41.77
CA VAL A 18 -6.09 -73.21 -40.59
C VAL A 18 -5.00 -74.22 -40.86
N SER A 19 -4.70 -74.58 -42.13
CA SER A 19 -3.65 -75.55 -42.54
C SER A 19 -2.22 -74.91 -42.56
N SER A 20 -2.09 -73.60 -42.50
CA SER A 20 -0.79 -72.91 -42.55
C SER A 20 -0.18 -72.65 -41.19
N ILE A 21 -0.88 -72.94 -40.08
CA ILE A 21 -0.41 -72.64 -38.69
C ILE A 21 0.28 -73.86 -38.01
N LEU A 22 0.30 -75.03 -38.63
CA LEU A 22 0.78 -76.26 -37.97
C LEU A 22 2.17 -76.74 -38.49
N MET A 23 2.99 -75.90 -39.15
CA MET A 23 4.33 -76.30 -39.64
C MET A 23 5.45 -75.33 -39.25
N VAL A 24 5.48 -74.76 -38.00
CA VAL A 24 6.68 -74.08 -37.49
C VAL A 24 6.89 -74.45 -36.01
N GLU A 25 7.12 -75.73 -35.79
CA GLU A 25 7.69 -76.17 -34.50
C GLU A 25 8.87 -77.11 -34.78
N TYR A 26 9.98 -76.62 -35.36
CA TYR A 26 11.26 -77.29 -35.22
C TYR A 26 12.44 -76.27 -35.25
N GLY A 27 13.06 -76.14 -34.08
CA GLY A 27 14.45 -75.81 -34.02
C GLY A 27 14.83 -74.35 -33.77
N CYS A 28 15.08 -74.05 -32.49
CA CYS A 28 16.32 -73.36 -32.11
C CYS A 28 16.57 -73.57 -30.60
N SER A 29 17.54 -74.43 -30.29
CA SER A 29 18.24 -74.41 -29.04
C SER A 29 19.05 -73.15 -28.98
N SER A 30 18.54 -72.13 -28.31
CA SER A 30 19.31 -70.97 -27.97
C SER A 30 20.18 -71.27 -26.74
N SER A 31 21.48 -71.44 -26.96
CA SER A 31 22.50 -71.23 -25.93
C SER A 31 22.22 -69.94 -25.19
N ALA A 32 22.10 -70.01 -23.89
CA ALA A 32 22.07 -68.85 -23.01
C ALA A 32 23.35 -68.02 -23.24
N ALA A 33 23.25 -67.06 -24.16
CA ALA A 33 24.21 -65.97 -24.20
C ALA A 33 24.00 -65.19 -22.90
N GLU A 34 24.94 -65.24 -21.98
CA GLU A 34 25.08 -64.25 -20.92
C GLU A 34 25.00 -62.88 -21.54
N ASN A 35 23.92 -62.21 -21.31
CA ASN A 35 23.72 -60.84 -21.68
C ASN A 35 24.60 -59.97 -20.79
N THR A 36 25.90 -59.92 -21.13
CA THR A 36 26.81 -58.85 -20.72
C THR A 36 26.24 -57.57 -21.32
N GLY A 37 25.24 -57.02 -20.60
CA GLY A 37 24.73 -55.69 -20.86
C GLY A 37 25.91 -54.76 -20.91
N MET A 38 26.31 -54.33 -22.11
CA MET A 38 27.12 -53.10 -22.27
C MET A 38 26.28 -51.99 -21.60
N GLY A 39 26.51 -51.82 -20.27
CA GLY A 39 25.93 -50.71 -19.55
C GLY A 39 26.42 -49.44 -20.21
N MET A 40 25.54 -48.71 -20.82
CA MET A 40 25.87 -47.35 -21.22
C MET A 40 26.61 -46.68 -20.07
N PRO A 41 27.77 -46.06 -20.33
CA PRO A 41 28.48 -45.35 -19.27
C PRO A 41 27.52 -44.38 -18.57
N PRO A 42 27.56 -44.31 -17.22
CA PRO A 42 26.67 -43.44 -16.50
C PRO A 42 26.76 -41.99 -17.05
N PRO A 43 25.61 -41.32 -17.30
CA PRO A 43 25.62 -40.01 -17.91
C PRO A 43 26.37 -39.02 -17.02
N GLN A 44 27.18 -38.18 -17.69
CA GLN A 44 27.85 -37.07 -17.02
C GLN A 44 26.87 -35.95 -16.81
N LEU A 45 26.64 -35.55 -15.57
CA LEU A 45 25.69 -34.47 -15.21
C LEU A 45 26.38 -33.41 -14.37
N PRO A 46 26.10 -32.13 -14.65
CA PRO A 46 26.61 -31.06 -13.83
C PRO A 46 25.92 -31.12 -12.44
N VAL A 47 26.71 -31.03 -11.40
CA VAL A 47 26.26 -31.04 -10.01
C VAL A 47 26.79 -29.81 -9.28
N ILE A 48 25.98 -29.25 -8.42
CA ILE A 48 26.35 -28.16 -7.53
C ILE A 48 26.32 -28.60 -6.09
N THR A 49 27.20 -28.05 -5.28
CA THR A 49 27.18 -28.24 -3.83
C THR A 49 26.33 -27.16 -3.20
N ILE A 50 25.34 -27.55 -2.41
CA ILE A 50 24.45 -26.62 -1.71
C ILE A 50 25.18 -25.95 -0.56
N THR A 51 25.19 -24.64 -0.57
CA THR A 51 25.78 -23.80 0.47
C THR A 51 24.72 -22.97 1.17
N THR A 52 24.99 -22.62 2.42
CA THR A 52 24.19 -21.64 3.15
C THR A 52 24.69 -20.24 2.83
N SER A 53 23.77 -19.33 2.61
CA SER A 53 24.08 -17.90 2.49
C SER A 53 23.03 -17.05 3.20
N SER A 54 23.39 -15.82 3.49
CA SER A 54 22.41 -14.82 3.85
C SER A 54 21.78 -14.25 2.57
N ALA A 55 20.48 -14.13 2.56
CA ALA A 55 19.77 -13.63 1.41
C ALA A 55 18.66 -12.67 1.84
N THR A 56 18.34 -11.71 0.98
CA THR A 56 17.20 -10.81 1.18
C THR A 56 16.24 -11.02 0.03
N THR A 57 15.01 -11.33 0.36
CA THR A 57 13.89 -11.26 -0.60
C THR A 57 13.04 -10.05 -0.29
N TYR A 58 12.16 -9.72 -1.18
CA TYR A 58 11.23 -8.63 -1.00
C TYR A 58 9.80 -9.13 -1.21
N GLN A 59 8.93 -8.78 -0.28
CA GLN A 59 7.50 -8.93 -0.46
C GLN A 59 6.94 -7.60 -0.92
N GLU A 60 6.21 -7.60 -2.03
CA GLU A 60 5.66 -6.39 -2.64
C GLU A 60 4.17 -6.27 -2.33
N PHE A 61 3.76 -5.06 -1.96
CA PHE A 61 2.37 -4.72 -1.69
C PHE A 61 2.00 -3.49 -2.53
N PRO A 62 0.92 -3.54 -3.31
CA PRO A 62 0.40 -2.34 -3.98
C PRO A 62 0.10 -1.25 -2.97
N ALA A 63 0.45 -0.01 -3.32
CA ALA A 63 0.29 1.13 -2.44
C ALA A 63 -0.24 2.36 -3.20
N SER A 64 -1.06 3.16 -2.49
CA SER A 64 -1.43 4.52 -2.89
C SER A 64 -0.63 5.53 -2.09
N LEU A 65 -0.21 6.61 -2.75
CA LEU A 65 0.57 7.66 -2.13
C LEU A 65 -0.29 8.89 -1.88
N GLU A 66 -0.16 9.44 -0.68
CA GLU A 66 -0.82 10.68 -0.28
C GLU A 66 0.20 11.63 0.35
N GLY A 67 0.00 12.93 0.16
CA GLY A 67 0.77 13.95 0.86
C GLY A 67 0.53 13.86 2.37
N LYS A 68 1.49 14.32 3.15
CA LYS A 68 1.42 14.35 4.63
C LYS A 68 0.14 15.03 5.13
N VAL A 69 -0.28 16.07 4.47
CA VAL A 69 -1.50 16.81 4.77
C VAL A 69 -2.22 17.13 3.46
N ASN A 70 -3.48 16.73 3.37
CA ASN A 70 -4.37 17.10 2.28
C ASN A 70 -5.55 17.87 2.89
N VAL A 71 -5.69 19.15 2.54
CA VAL A 71 -6.74 20.02 3.05
C VAL A 71 -7.64 20.47 1.91
N GLU A 72 -8.92 20.18 2.03
CA GLU A 72 -9.93 20.75 1.16
C GLU A 72 -10.18 22.22 1.52
N ILE A 73 -9.93 23.11 0.61
CA ILE A 73 -10.20 24.53 0.78
C ILE A 73 -11.64 24.79 0.38
N ARG A 74 -12.49 25.02 1.40
CA ARG A 74 -13.92 25.29 1.24
C ARG A 74 -14.28 26.69 1.73
N PRO A 75 -15.18 27.42 1.05
CA PRO A 75 -15.62 28.74 1.51
C PRO A 75 -16.46 28.61 2.79
N GLN A 76 -16.29 29.57 3.70
CA GLN A 76 -17.07 29.64 4.95
C GLN A 76 -18.28 30.57 4.83
N VAL A 77 -18.34 31.36 3.76
CA VAL A 77 -19.42 32.26 3.45
C VAL A 77 -19.82 32.10 1.97
N GLU A 78 -21.05 32.42 1.65
CA GLU A 78 -21.58 32.34 0.29
C GLU A 78 -21.33 33.64 -0.47
N GLY A 79 -21.03 33.55 -1.77
CA GLY A 79 -20.88 34.74 -2.64
C GLY A 79 -20.19 34.41 -3.94
N TYR A 80 -20.06 35.42 -4.78
CA TYR A 80 -19.39 35.27 -6.07
C TYR A 80 -17.86 35.31 -5.91
N LEU A 81 -17.17 34.42 -6.59
CA LEU A 81 -15.70 34.39 -6.63
C LEU A 81 -15.19 35.62 -7.42
N GLU A 82 -14.70 36.62 -6.69
CA GLU A 82 -14.23 37.88 -7.27
C GLU A 82 -12.83 37.77 -7.84
N LYS A 83 -11.94 37.03 -7.14
CA LYS A 83 -10.53 36.91 -7.56
C LYS A 83 -9.93 35.58 -7.16
N ILE A 84 -9.08 35.05 -8.05
CA ILE A 84 -8.23 33.88 -7.83
C ILE A 84 -6.78 34.39 -7.91
N TYR A 85 -5.98 34.15 -6.85
CA TYR A 85 -4.61 34.67 -6.73
C TYR A 85 -3.54 33.62 -7.05
N VAL A 86 -3.96 32.38 -7.33
CA VAL A 86 -3.08 31.22 -7.50
C VAL A 86 -3.51 30.40 -8.69
N ASP A 87 -2.56 29.70 -9.31
CA ASP A 87 -2.82 28.77 -10.40
C ASP A 87 -2.82 27.32 -9.91
N GLU A 88 -3.45 26.43 -10.69
CA GLU A 88 -3.40 24.99 -10.46
C GLU A 88 -1.93 24.50 -10.50
N GLY A 89 -1.54 23.65 -9.56
CA GLY A 89 -0.18 23.13 -9.44
C GLY A 89 0.84 24.10 -8.82
N ALA A 90 0.46 25.35 -8.52
CA ALA A 90 1.36 26.30 -7.87
C ALA A 90 1.68 25.90 -6.43
N TYR A 91 2.89 26.18 -5.99
CA TYR A 91 3.28 26.07 -4.58
C TYR A 91 2.93 27.35 -3.83
N VAL A 92 2.24 27.21 -2.69
CA VAL A 92 1.84 28.30 -1.83
C VAL A 92 2.38 28.13 -0.42
N LYS A 93 2.57 29.25 0.29
CA LYS A 93 2.97 29.26 1.71
C LYS A 93 1.74 29.34 2.60
N ALA A 94 1.84 28.88 3.83
CA ALA A 94 0.82 29.10 4.85
C ALA A 94 0.48 30.61 4.94
N ASP A 95 -0.78 30.94 5.21
CA ASP A 95 -1.37 32.29 5.24
C ASP A 95 -1.36 33.07 3.91
N GLN A 96 -0.86 32.50 2.82
CA GLN A 96 -0.95 33.10 1.50
C GLN A 96 -2.42 33.19 1.04
N LEU A 97 -2.83 34.35 0.50
CA LEU A 97 -4.15 34.56 -0.04
C LEU A 97 -4.34 33.74 -1.33
N LEU A 98 -5.40 32.94 -1.36
CA LEU A 98 -5.73 32.03 -2.46
C LEU A 98 -6.90 32.55 -3.29
N PHE A 99 -8.00 32.90 -2.62
CA PHE A 99 -9.26 33.31 -3.24
C PHE A 99 -9.86 34.50 -2.52
N LYS A 100 -10.62 35.30 -3.25
CA LYS A 100 -11.43 36.39 -2.71
C LYS A 100 -12.87 36.20 -3.18
N ILE A 101 -13.78 36.13 -2.24
CA ILE A 101 -15.24 36.23 -2.48
C ILE A 101 -15.63 37.69 -2.40
N ASP A 102 -16.62 38.14 -3.19
CA ASP A 102 -17.13 39.50 -3.17
C ASP A 102 -17.54 39.91 -1.72
N PRO A 103 -16.82 40.84 -1.07
CA PRO A 103 -17.04 41.19 0.32
C PRO A 103 -18.17 42.25 0.51
N ARG A 104 -18.69 42.87 -0.56
CA ARG A 104 -19.57 44.04 -0.46
C ARG A 104 -20.74 43.85 0.48
N VAL A 105 -21.43 42.71 0.40
CA VAL A 105 -22.58 42.41 1.29
C VAL A 105 -22.14 42.32 2.76
N TYR A 106 -21.00 41.72 3.00
CA TYR A 106 -20.44 41.52 4.36
C TYR A 106 -19.86 42.81 4.94
N ASP A 107 -19.26 43.68 4.09
CA ASP A 107 -18.80 45.00 4.49
C ASP A 107 -19.96 45.90 4.92
N GLU A 108 -21.11 45.87 4.18
CA GLU A 108 -22.31 46.61 4.57
C GLU A 108 -22.94 46.06 5.85
N GLN A 109 -22.93 44.75 6.06
CA GLN A 109 -23.37 44.15 7.33
C GLN A 109 -22.47 44.58 8.51
N LEU A 110 -21.15 44.65 8.30
CA LEU A 110 -20.21 45.18 9.29
C LEU A 110 -20.46 46.65 9.60
N ASN A 111 -20.68 47.49 8.58
CA ASN A 111 -20.99 48.91 8.73
C ASN A 111 -22.29 49.12 9.51
N ASN A 112 -23.31 48.31 9.24
CA ASN A 112 -24.60 48.34 9.99
C ASN A 112 -24.39 47.94 11.47
N ALA A 113 -23.64 46.86 11.74
CA ALA A 113 -23.33 46.44 13.10
C ALA A 113 -22.53 47.52 13.88
N LYS A 114 -21.57 48.21 13.22
CA LYS A 114 -20.84 49.34 13.81
C LYS A 114 -21.77 50.50 14.16
N SER A 115 -22.69 50.84 13.24
CA SER A 115 -23.68 51.92 13.50
C SER A 115 -24.58 51.59 14.68
N ASN A 116 -25.02 50.34 14.82
CA ASN A 116 -25.83 49.91 15.95
C ASN A 116 -25.04 49.97 17.29
N LEU A 117 -23.70 49.64 17.23
CA LEU A 117 -22.83 49.81 18.39
C LEU A 117 -22.72 51.29 18.81
N LEU A 118 -22.56 52.21 17.87
CA LEU A 118 -22.49 53.64 18.16
C LEU A 118 -23.79 54.12 18.83
N ALA A 119 -24.96 53.65 18.33
CA ALA A 119 -26.26 54.02 18.91
C ALA A 119 -26.39 53.45 20.36
N ALA A 120 -25.97 52.23 20.60
CA ALA A 120 -25.95 51.61 21.93
C ALA A 120 -25.01 52.38 22.88
N GLN A 121 -23.82 52.78 22.43
CA GLN A 121 -22.88 53.59 23.20
C GLN A 121 -23.48 54.97 23.57
N ALA A 122 -24.15 55.63 22.64
CA ALA A 122 -24.83 56.92 22.91
C ALA A 122 -25.95 56.77 23.99
N ASN A 123 -26.73 55.67 23.91
CA ASN A 123 -27.73 55.36 24.93
C ASN A 123 -27.11 55.06 26.30
N MET A 124 -26.00 54.34 26.37
CA MET A 124 -25.25 54.07 27.58
C MET A 124 -24.74 55.40 28.21
N GLU A 125 -24.17 56.27 27.37
CA GLU A 125 -23.65 57.60 27.85
C GLU A 125 -24.77 58.43 28.41
N LYS A 126 -25.97 58.48 27.75
CA LYS A 126 -27.17 59.16 28.28
C LYS A 126 -27.57 58.59 29.64
N ALA A 127 -27.60 57.26 29.80
CA ALA A 127 -27.96 56.67 31.09
C ALA A 127 -26.90 56.94 32.17
N LYS A 128 -25.61 56.99 31.78
CA LYS A 128 -24.51 57.36 32.70
C LYS A 128 -24.64 58.81 33.19
N VAL A 129 -24.90 59.74 32.32
CA VAL A 129 -25.12 61.14 32.68
C VAL A 129 -26.26 61.26 33.71
N GLU A 130 -27.33 60.47 33.60
CA GLU A 130 -28.42 60.46 34.57
C GLU A 130 -27.98 59.89 35.94
N VAL A 131 -27.17 58.84 35.99
CA VAL A 131 -26.56 58.34 37.23
C VAL A 131 -25.67 59.39 37.86
N ASP A 132 -24.78 60.02 37.05
CA ASP A 132 -23.87 61.07 37.53
C ASP A 132 -24.61 62.27 38.08
N ARG A 133 -25.74 62.67 37.48
CA ARG A 133 -26.64 63.73 37.95
C ARG A 133 -27.31 63.41 39.28
N LEU A 134 -27.82 62.15 39.45
CA LEU A 134 -28.54 61.75 40.66
C LEU A 134 -27.67 61.42 41.86
N THR A 135 -26.46 61.01 41.65
CA THR A 135 -25.52 60.60 42.70
C THR A 135 -25.32 61.67 43.77
N PRO A 136 -24.90 62.95 43.45
CA PRO A 136 -24.71 63.99 44.45
C PRO A 136 -26.01 64.43 45.13
N LEU A 137 -27.18 64.26 44.48
CA LEU A 137 -28.48 64.61 45.10
C LEU A 137 -28.85 63.63 46.18
N VAL A 138 -28.55 62.36 46.02
CA VAL A 138 -28.76 61.31 47.02
C VAL A 138 -27.76 61.47 48.18
N GLU A 139 -26.50 61.74 47.88
CA GLU A 139 -25.45 61.97 48.88
C GLU A 139 -25.80 63.16 49.83
N ASN A 140 -26.46 64.17 49.28
CA ASN A 140 -26.96 65.31 50.03
C ASN A 140 -28.35 65.15 50.61
N ASN A 141 -28.97 63.94 50.56
CA ASN A 141 -30.33 63.61 51.04
C ASN A 141 -31.47 64.47 50.39
N VAL A 142 -31.28 64.93 49.16
CA VAL A 142 -32.26 65.72 48.41
C VAL A 142 -33.32 64.84 47.78
N ILE A 143 -32.97 63.62 47.37
CA ILE A 143 -33.81 62.65 46.71
C ILE A 143 -33.68 61.26 47.34
N SER A 144 -34.64 60.38 47.09
CA SER A 144 -34.60 58.99 47.53
C SER A 144 -33.56 58.15 46.82
N ASP A 145 -32.87 57.26 47.55
CA ASP A 145 -31.90 56.30 47.00
C ASP A 145 -32.47 55.32 45.98
N VAL A 146 -33.80 55.11 45.99
CA VAL A 146 -34.53 54.29 45.03
C VAL A 146 -34.39 54.84 43.62
N GLN A 147 -34.38 56.17 43.43
CA GLN A 147 -34.23 56.82 42.15
C GLN A 147 -32.82 56.55 41.56
N LEU A 148 -31.79 56.64 42.38
CA LEU A 148 -30.42 56.34 41.99
C LEU A 148 -30.24 54.84 41.62
N LYS A 149 -30.83 53.95 42.44
CA LYS A 149 -30.82 52.51 42.14
C LYS A 149 -31.47 52.19 40.81
N THR A 150 -32.60 52.82 40.48
CA THR A 150 -33.29 52.66 39.19
C THR A 150 -32.41 53.18 38.03
N ALA A 151 -31.80 54.35 38.19
CA ALA A 151 -30.91 54.90 37.17
C ALA A 151 -29.67 54.01 36.94
N LYS A 152 -29.07 53.47 38.04
CA LYS A 152 -27.95 52.50 37.93
C LYS A 152 -28.38 51.21 37.20
N ALA A 153 -29.55 50.67 37.53
CA ALA A 153 -30.08 49.50 36.81
C ALA A 153 -30.29 49.79 35.30
N ALA A 154 -30.80 50.99 34.97
CA ALA A 154 -30.94 51.42 33.57
C ALA A 154 -29.56 51.58 32.86
N TYR A 155 -28.57 52.12 33.56
CA TYR A 155 -27.22 52.19 33.04
C TYR A 155 -26.62 50.81 32.81
N ASP A 156 -26.73 49.89 33.75
CA ASP A 156 -26.25 48.53 33.62
C ASP A 156 -26.92 47.77 32.44
N ALA A 157 -28.21 47.98 32.23
CA ALA A 157 -28.95 47.45 31.10
C ALA A 157 -28.43 47.99 29.76
N THR A 158 -28.16 49.32 29.65
CA THR A 158 -27.57 49.90 28.42
C THR A 158 -26.13 49.48 28.23
N LYS A 159 -25.34 49.27 29.27
CA LYS A 159 -24.01 48.71 29.22
C LYS A 159 -24.02 47.29 28.67
N ALA A 160 -24.94 46.45 29.11
CA ALA A 160 -25.12 45.10 28.54
C ALA A 160 -25.48 45.16 27.03
N SER A 161 -26.30 46.12 26.61
CA SER A 161 -26.63 46.35 25.19
C SER A 161 -25.42 46.74 24.34
N VAL A 162 -24.49 47.52 24.90
CA VAL A 162 -23.19 47.83 24.23
C VAL A 162 -22.36 46.57 24.02
N GLU A 163 -22.24 45.71 25.06
CA GLU A 163 -21.48 44.47 24.91
C GLU A 163 -22.14 43.52 23.89
N GLN A 164 -23.45 43.45 23.84
CA GLN A 164 -24.16 42.71 22.78
C GLN A 164 -23.87 43.25 21.39
N SER A 165 -23.91 44.58 21.21
CA SER A 165 -23.60 45.21 19.92
C SER A 165 -22.16 45.03 19.52
N LYS A 166 -21.19 45.03 20.44
CA LYS A 166 -19.78 44.67 20.20
C LYS A 166 -19.64 43.24 19.67
N ALA A 167 -20.37 42.31 20.26
CA ALA A 167 -20.38 40.92 19.78
C ALA A 167 -20.90 40.80 18.35
N MET A 168 -21.95 41.59 18.01
CA MET A 168 -22.46 41.64 16.62
C MET A 168 -21.42 42.19 15.64
N VAL A 169 -20.68 43.25 16.02
CA VAL A 169 -19.56 43.77 15.21
C VAL A 169 -18.49 42.69 15.01
N GLY A 170 -18.11 41.97 16.07
CA GLY A 170 -17.16 40.87 15.99
C GLY A 170 -17.59 39.77 15.02
N ASN A 171 -18.83 39.36 15.08
CA ASN A 171 -19.39 38.36 14.15
C ASN A 171 -19.37 38.84 12.69
N ALA A 172 -19.78 40.10 12.44
CA ALA A 172 -19.73 40.67 11.10
C ALA A 172 -18.27 40.79 10.58
N GLN A 173 -17.33 41.16 11.44
CA GLN A 173 -15.90 41.23 11.10
C GLN A 173 -15.32 39.87 10.72
N ILE A 174 -15.72 38.80 11.42
CA ILE A 174 -15.33 37.40 11.10
C ILE A 174 -15.85 37.03 9.70
N ASN A 175 -17.12 37.34 9.40
CA ASN A 175 -17.70 37.06 8.09
C ASN A 175 -16.98 37.78 6.95
N VAL A 176 -16.59 39.05 7.14
CA VAL A 176 -15.71 39.76 6.18
C VAL A 176 -14.37 39.04 6.04
N GLY A 177 -13.79 38.56 7.14
CA GLY A 177 -12.55 37.78 7.12
C GLY A 177 -12.67 36.52 6.28
N TYR A 178 -13.80 35.83 6.33
CA TYR A 178 -14.05 34.60 5.56
C TYR A 178 -14.19 34.84 4.05
N THR A 179 -14.37 36.09 3.60
CA THR A 179 -14.32 36.41 2.16
C THR A 179 -12.90 36.34 1.59
N TYR A 180 -11.86 36.39 2.42
CA TYR A 180 -10.46 36.27 2.06
C TYR A 180 -9.95 34.88 2.44
N ILE A 181 -9.92 33.96 1.50
CA ILE A 181 -9.57 32.56 1.73
C ILE A 181 -8.06 32.40 1.60
N LYS A 182 -7.43 31.96 2.70
CA LYS A 182 -5.98 31.78 2.80
C LYS A 182 -5.62 30.31 2.92
N ALA A 183 -4.35 29.99 2.59
CA ALA A 183 -3.78 28.67 2.74
C ALA A 183 -3.55 28.34 4.23
N PRO A 184 -4.13 27.26 4.80
CA PRO A 184 -3.89 26.88 6.19
C PRO A 184 -2.51 26.26 6.42
N VAL A 185 -1.92 25.68 5.37
CA VAL A 185 -0.59 25.05 5.37
C VAL A 185 0.16 25.42 4.09
N SER A 186 1.47 25.23 4.07
CA SER A 186 2.24 25.35 2.83
C SER A 186 2.08 24.07 2.00
N GLY A 187 1.93 24.19 0.68
CA GLY A 187 1.74 23.03 -0.17
C GLY A 187 1.45 23.38 -1.62
N TYR A 188 1.00 22.40 -2.38
CA TYR A 188 0.64 22.56 -3.79
C TYR A 188 -0.86 22.63 -3.96
N ILE A 189 -1.30 23.58 -4.79
CA ILE A 189 -2.69 23.75 -5.19
C ILE A 189 -3.08 22.64 -6.17
N GLY A 190 -4.18 21.97 -5.89
CA GLY A 190 -4.80 21.01 -6.78
C GLY A 190 -5.59 21.69 -7.91
N ARG A 191 -6.56 20.96 -8.45
CA ARG A 191 -7.47 21.52 -9.46
C ARG A 191 -8.38 22.59 -8.85
N ILE A 192 -8.71 23.64 -9.64
CA ILE A 192 -9.64 24.72 -9.28
C ILE A 192 -10.88 24.60 -10.17
N PRO A 193 -11.96 23.91 -9.73
CA PRO A 193 -13.13 23.67 -10.55
C PRO A 193 -13.94 24.96 -10.82
N TYR A 194 -13.92 25.91 -9.88
CA TYR A 194 -14.69 27.16 -9.96
C TYR A 194 -13.90 28.25 -10.68
N LYS A 195 -14.60 29.05 -11.47
CA LYS A 195 -14.01 30.15 -12.23
C LYS A 195 -14.44 31.51 -11.64
N LEU A 196 -13.79 32.58 -12.06
CA LEU A 196 -14.20 33.94 -11.70
C LEU A 196 -15.68 34.16 -12.03
N GLY A 197 -16.43 34.71 -11.07
CA GLY A 197 -17.87 34.91 -11.18
C GLY A 197 -18.73 33.71 -10.81
N SER A 198 -18.15 32.56 -10.49
CA SER A 198 -18.91 31.42 -9.94
C SER A 198 -19.48 31.75 -8.56
N LEU A 199 -20.71 31.37 -8.29
CA LEU A 199 -21.28 31.37 -6.94
C LEU A 199 -20.64 30.20 -6.17
N VAL A 200 -20.16 30.45 -4.95
CA VAL A 200 -19.54 29.47 -4.08
C VAL A 200 -20.08 29.59 -2.66
N GLY A 201 -20.12 28.48 -1.91
CA GLY A 201 -20.73 28.49 -0.58
C GLY A 201 -20.41 27.21 0.22
N LYS A 202 -20.94 27.11 1.44
CA LYS A 202 -20.71 25.97 2.36
C LYS A 202 -21.29 24.64 1.87
N GLY A 203 -22.32 24.68 1.02
CA GLY A 203 -23.08 23.53 0.57
C GLY A 203 -22.61 22.93 -0.76
N GLU A 204 -21.54 23.44 -1.35
CA GLU A 204 -21.04 22.94 -2.61
C GLU A 204 -20.44 21.55 -2.49
N ASP A 205 -20.74 20.68 -3.48
CA ASP A 205 -20.25 19.29 -3.50
C ASP A 205 -18.71 19.23 -3.62
N GLN A 206 -18.10 20.15 -4.35
CA GLN A 206 -16.67 20.21 -4.59
C GLN A 206 -15.99 21.33 -3.79
N PRO A 207 -14.77 21.14 -3.28
CA PRO A 207 -13.99 22.22 -2.70
C PRO A 207 -13.50 23.20 -3.76
N LEU A 208 -13.13 24.43 -3.36
CA LEU A 208 -12.46 25.39 -4.26
C LEU A 208 -11.16 24.83 -4.82
N THR A 209 -10.44 24.10 -4.02
CA THR A 209 -9.24 23.35 -4.38
C THR A 209 -8.87 22.40 -3.23
N VAL A 210 -7.96 21.45 -3.51
CA VAL A 210 -7.28 20.67 -2.48
C VAL A 210 -5.84 21.14 -2.38
N LEU A 211 -5.41 21.50 -1.18
CA LEU A 211 -4.04 21.91 -0.88
C LEU A 211 -3.30 20.73 -0.27
N SER A 212 -2.20 20.29 -0.91
CA SER A 212 -1.43 19.12 -0.49
C SER A 212 0.00 19.50 -0.06
N ASP A 213 0.34 19.22 1.19
CA ASP A 213 1.73 19.23 1.65
C ASP A 213 2.37 17.89 1.30
N VAL A 214 3.29 17.92 0.37
CA VAL A 214 4.03 16.75 -0.13
C VAL A 214 5.52 16.76 0.28
N SER A 215 5.87 17.50 1.33
CA SER A 215 7.23 17.48 1.90
C SER A 215 7.64 16.08 2.38
N GLU A 216 6.66 15.32 2.82
CA GLU A 216 6.68 13.92 3.16
C GLU A 216 5.44 13.27 2.55
N VAL A 217 5.55 12.04 2.06
CA VAL A 217 4.41 11.31 1.52
C VAL A 217 4.16 10.04 2.34
N TYR A 218 2.91 9.74 2.50
CA TYR A 218 2.42 8.51 3.11
C TYR A 218 2.04 7.51 2.03
N ALA A 219 2.59 6.31 2.13
CA ALA A 219 2.20 5.19 1.31
C ALA A 219 1.28 4.27 2.11
N TYR A 220 0.05 4.14 1.66
CA TYR A 220 -0.95 3.24 2.23
C TYR A 220 -0.96 1.94 1.44
N PHE A 221 -0.80 0.83 2.12
CA PHE A 221 -0.82 -0.51 1.54
C PHE A 221 -1.52 -1.50 2.46
N SER A 222 -2.08 -2.54 1.89
CA SER A 222 -2.88 -3.52 2.64
C SER A 222 -2.17 -4.88 2.67
N MET A 223 -2.26 -5.56 3.81
CA MET A 223 -1.82 -6.94 3.96
C MET A 223 -3.04 -7.83 4.21
N SER A 224 -3.05 -9.02 3.63
CA SER A 224 -4.03 -10.07 3.98
C SER A 224 -3.86 -10.52 5.43
N GLU A 225 -4.88 -11.12 6.01
CA GLU A 225 -4.79 -11.67 7.37
C GLU A 225 -3.66 -12.71 7.51
N SER A 226 -3.46 -13.55 6.50
CA SER A 226 -2.37 -14.52 6.45
C SER A 226 -1.01 -13.86 6.46
N ASP A 227 -0.79 -12.84 5.64
CA ASP A 227 0.47 -12.08 5.60
C ASP A 227 0.72 -11.34 6.92
N PHE A 228 -0.34 -10.80 7.52
CA PHE A 228 -0.25 -10.11 8.81
C PHE A 228 0.17 -11.07 9.94
N ILE A 229 -0.36 -12.29 9.96
CA ILE A 229 0.05 -13.32 10.94
C ILE A 229 1.54 -13.65 10.78
N VAL A 230 2.02 -13.83 9.55
CA VAL A 230 3.44 -14.04 9.25
C VAL A 230 4.27 -12.83 9.69
N PHE A 231 3.84 -11.63 9.35
CA PHE A 231 4.49 -10.38 9.78
C PHE A 231 4.59 -10.28 11.30
N LYS A 232 3.49 -10.52 12.02
CA LYS A 232 3.45 -10.45 13.48
C LYS A 232 4.40 -11.46 14.16
N ASN A 233 4.54 -12.65 13.59
CA ASN A 233 5.40 -13.71 14.13
C ASN A 233 6.88 -13.49 13.81
N LYS A 234 7.18 -12.73 12.77
CA LYS A 234 8.55 -12.48 12.30
C LYS A 234 9.32 -11.49 13.17
N TYR A 235 8.66 -10.48 13.68
CA TYR A 235 9.29 -9.42 14.46
C TYR A 235 9.05 -9.63 15.94
N GLU A 236 10.12 -9.55 16.74
CA GLU A 236 10.06 -9.65 18.20
C GLU A 236 9.42 -8.41 18.81
N GLY A 237 8.65 -8.57 19.87
CA GLY A 237 7.97 -7.51 20.61
C GLY A 237 6.67 -8.01 21.23
N ASN A 238 6.25 -7.38 22.32
CA ASN A 238 5.01 -7.72 23.02
C ASN A 238 3.81 -7.01 22.40
N THR A 239 4.02 -5.82 21.85
CA THR A 239 2.99 -5.04 21.19
C THR A 239 3.27 -4.89 19.69
N LEU A 240 2.25 -4.51 18.92
CA LEU A 240 2.39 -4.29 17.48
C LEU A 240 3.31 -3.11 17.18
N GLU A 241 3.23 -2.06 18.01
CA GLU A 241 4.08 -0.86 17.89
C GLU A 241 5.56 -1.18 18.09
N GLU A 242 5.89 -2.07 19.03
CA GLU A 242 7.26 -2.54 19.24
C GLU A 242 7.77 -3.33 18.02
N LYS A 243 6.90 -4.16 17.44
CA LYS A 243 7.23 -4.94 16.24
C LYS A 243 7.48 -4.04 15.03
N ILE A 244 6.61 -3.03 14.81
CA ILE A 244 6.74 -2.05 13.73
C ILE A 244 8.08 -1.31 13.81
N LYS A 245 8.51 -0.89 15.00
CA LYS A 245 9.80 -0.20 15.20
C LYS A 245 11.01 -1.05 14.82
N ARG A 246 10.86 -2.38 14.78
CA ARG A 246 11.92 -3.32 14.40
C ARG A 246 11.89 -3.72 12.93
N VAL A 247 10.88 -3.27 12.19
CA VAL A 247 10.82 -3.46 10.75
C VAL A 247 11.96 -2.69 10.09
N PRO A 248 12.75 -3.33 9.22
CA PRO A 248 13.74 -2.62 8.44
C PRO A 248 13.10 -1.53 7.57
N PRO A 249 13.86 -0.50 7.18
CA PRO A 249 13.37 0.49 6.24
C PRO A 249 12.82 -0.17 4.97
N VAL A 250 11.64 0.29 4.53
CA VAL A 250 10.95 -0.21 3.35
C VAL A 250 11.34 0.60 2.11
N GLU A 251 11.23 -0.02 0.95
CA GLU A 251 11.49 0.62 -0.34
C GLU A 251 10.15 0.91 -1.04
N LEU A 252 10.11 2.01 -1.76
CA LEU A 252 8.98 2.36 -2.63
C LEU A 252 9.40 2.13 -4.08
N ILE A 253 8.64 1.32 -4.78
CA ILE A 253 8.77 1.11 -6.22
C ILE A 253 7.69 1.94 -6.90
N LEU A 254 8.09 2.79 -7.81
CA LEU A 254 7.21 3.67 -8.55
C LEU A 254 6.45 2.92 -9.64
N ALA A 255 5.49 3.60 -10.28
CA ALA A 255 4.66 3.00 -11.32
C ALA A 255 5.43 2.57 -12.59
N ASP A 256 6.64 3.08 -12.79
CA ASP A 256 7.57 2.71 -13.86
C ASP A 256 8.55 1.58 -13.46
N ASP A 257 8.26 0.90 -12.34
CA ASP A 257 9.10 -0.12 -11.70
C ASP A 257 10.49 0.37 -11.23
N SER A 258 10.75 1.67 -11.25
CA SER A 258 11.96 2.24 -10.67
C SER A 258 11.88 2.32 -9.15
N ALA A 259 13.00 2.10 -8.45
CA ALA A 259 13.06 2.26 -7.01
C ALA A 259 13.22 3.74 -6.63
N TYR A 260 12.37 4.22 -5.73
CA TYR A 260 12.51 5.55 -5.17
C TYR A 260 13.77 5.63 -4.30
N THR A 261 14.52 6.72 -4.42
CA THR A 261 15.84 6.87 -3.78
C THR A 261 15.80 6.92 -2.26
N GLN A 262 14.71 7.44 -1.67
CA GLN A 262 14.56 7.53 -0.23
C GLN A 262 13.86 6.30 0.32
N LYS A 263 14.41 5.74 1.40
CA LYS A 263 13.75 4.64 2.12
C LYS A 263 12.71 5.18 3.09
N GLY A 264 11.62 4.46 3.21
CA GLY A 264 10.55 4.78 4.13
C GLY A 264 10.56 3.94 5.39
N LYS A 265 9.68 4.30 6.31
CA LYS A 265 9.44 3.56 7.57
C LYS A 265 7.95 3.29 7.71
N ILE A 266 7.60 2.08 8.15
CA ILE A 266 6.24 1.79 8.58
C ILE A 266 6.01 2.51 9.90
N GLU A 267 4.96 3.33 9.96
CA GLU A 267 4.64 4.14 11.14
C GLU A 267 3.39 3.63 11.86
N LEU A 268 2.44 3.13 11.08
CA LEU A 268 1.12 2.82 11.60
C LEU A 268 0.56 1.57 10.91
N VAL A 269 -0.18 0.80 11.70
CA VAL A 269 -1.08 -0.26 11.25
C VAL A 269 -2.46 0.07 11.80
N GLU A 270 -3.49 -0.05 11.00
CA GLU A 270 -4.87 0.16 11.44
C GLU A 270 -5.25 -0.84 12.55
N GLY A 271 -6.14 -0.40 13.45
CA GLY A 271 -6.59 -1.22 14.57
C GLY A 271 -7.64 -2.29 14.21
N GLN A 272 -8.12 -2.30 12.98
CA GLN A 272 -9.20 -3.19 12.53
C GLN A 272 -8.92 -3.70 11.12
N PHE A 273 -9.33 -4.94 10.86
CA PHE A 273 -9.38 -5.48 9.51
C PHE A 273 -10.60 -4.95 8.76
N ASP A 274 -10.41 -4.59 7.52
CA ASP A 274 -11.53 -4.38 6.59
C ASP A 274 -12.22 -5.74 6.34
N LYS A 275 -13.47 -5.83 6.82
CA LYS A 275 -14.26 -7.07 6.73
C LYS A 275 -14.66 -7.43 5.30
N THR A 276 -14.63 -6.47 4.38
CA THR A 276 -15.04 -6.66 3.00
C THR A 276 -13.97 -7.40 2.20
N VAL A 277 -12.70 -7.07 2.46
CA VAL A 277 -11.55 -7.62 1.73
C VAL A 277 -10.64 -8.50 2.59
N GLY A 278 -10.88 -8.60 3.90
CA GLY A 278 -10.08 -9.42 4.82
C GLY A 278 -8.62 -8.94 4.93
N ALA A 279 -8.40 -7.64 4.83
CA ALA A 279 -7.08 -7.04 4.85
C ALA A 279 -6.95 -5.96 5.93
N ILE A 280 -5.74 -5.68 6.35
CA ILE A 280 -5.41 -4.62 7.30
C ILE A 280 -4.49 -3.60 6.62
N ASN A 281 -4.76 -2.31 6.83
CA ASN A 281 -3.98 -1.26 6.19
C ASN A 281 -2.79 -0.85 7.04
N PHE A 282 -1.70 -0.61 6.35
CA PHE A 282 -0.45 -0.08 6.85
C PHE A 282 -0.18 1.28 6.24
N ARG A 283 0.51 2.13 6.99
CA ARG A 283 1.03 3.39 6.50
C ARG A 283 2.54 3.43 6.67
N ALA A 284 3.25 3.69 5.60
CA ALA A 284 4.68 3.98 5.61
C ALA A 284 4.93 5.43 5.20
N SER A 285 5.85 6.10 5.88
CA SER A 285 6.26 7.47 5.54
C SER A 285 7.54 7.47 4.71
N PHE A 286 7.60 8.38 3.73
CA PHE A 286 8.75 8.57 2.86
C PHE A 286 9.10 10.05 2.77
N PRO A 287 10.35 10.45 3.08
CA PRO A 287 10.81 11.81 2.81
C PRO A 287 10.73 12.13 1.32
N ASN A 288 10.25 13.32 0.97
CA ASN A 288 10.12 13.75 -0.42
C ASN A 288 10.79 15.12 -0.67
N PRO A 289 12.13 15.22 -0.50
CA PRO A 289 12.83 16.50 -0.58
C PRO A 289 12.75 17.14 -1.96
N SER A 290 12.74 16.34 -3.02
CA SER A 290 12.61 16.79 -4.41
C SER A 290 11.16 17.08 -4.81
N ARG A 291 10.19 16.75 -3.94
CA ARG A 291 8.75 16.96 -4.16
C ARG A 291 8.24 16.36 -5.48
N ILE A 292 8.85 15.27 -5.94
CA ILE A 292 8.45 14.56 -7.16
C ILE A 292 7.18 13.76 -6.93
N LEU A 293 7.06 13.14 -5.75
CA LEU A 293 5.87 12.37 -5.38
C LEU A 293 4.71 13.32 -5.07
N ARG A 294 3.52 12.96 -5.53
CA ARG A 294 2.29 13.72 -5.37
C ARG A 294 1.19 12.85 -4.77
N THR A 295 0.21 13.47 -4.15
CA THR A 295 -1.03 12.81 -3.77
C THR A 295 -1.69 12.21 -5.00
N GLY A 296 -2.11 10.94 -4.90
CA GLY A 296 -2.72 10.18 -6.00
C GLY A 296 -1.74 9.37 -6.85
N ASN A 297 -0.42 9.48 -6.62
CA ASN A 297 0.52 8.53 -7.21
C ASN A 297 0.24 7.12 -6.68
N THR A 298 0.61 6.12 -7.46
CA THR A 298 0.57 4.71 -7.08
C THR A 298 1.96 4.10 -7.17
N GLY A 299 2.17 3.00 -6.46
CA GLY A 299 3.42 2.27 -6.45
C GLY A 299 3.29 0.95 -5.71
N LYS A 300 4.41 0.37 -5.34
CA LYS A 300 4.47 -0.85 -4.53
C LYS A 300 5.41 -0.62 -3.35
N ILE A 301 5.00 -0.99 -2.16
CA ILE A 301 5.91 -1.08 -1.01
C ILE A 301 6.62 -2.41 -1.06
N ARG A 302 7.94 -2.36 -1.01
CA ARG A 302 8.82 -3.52 -0.98
C ARG A 302 9.35 -3.70 0.44
N LEU A 303 8.84 -4.74 1.13
CA LEU A 303 9.21 -5.10 2.48
C LEU A 303 10.35 -6.12 2.45
N PRO A 304 11.55 -5.80 2.96
CA PRO A 304 12.67 -6.72 2.92
C PRO A 304 12.46 -7.89 3.88
N GLN A 305 12.72 -9.09 3.38
CA GLN A 305 12.75 -10.32 4.15
C GLN A 305 14.18 -10.84 4.21
N MET A 306 14.83 -10.67 5.36
CA MET A 306 16.20 -11.15 5.57
C MET A 306 16.21 -12.59 6.07
N PHE A 307 16.92 -13.44 5.40
CA PHE A 307 17.22 -14.82 5.78
C PHE A 307 18.70 -14.90 6.15
N LYS A 308 19.02 -15.25 7.41
CA LYS A 308 20.40 -15.25 7.90
C LYS A 308 21.21 -16.49 7.47
N SER A 309 20.54 -17.61 7.20
CA SER A 309 21.21 -18.86 6.83
C SER A 309 20.20 -19.76 6.13
N VAL A 310 20.07 -19.59 4.81
CA VAL A 310 19.19 -20.41 3.98
C VAL A 310 19.99 -21.16 2.94
N LEU A 311 19.50 -22.33 2.56
CA LEU A 311 20.05 -23.09 1.45
C LEU A 311 19.57 -22.48 0.14
N ILE A 312 20.49 -22.13 -0.74
CA ILE A 312 20.18 -21.55 -2.05
C ILE A 312 20.20 -22.66 -3.09
N VAL A 313 19.07 -22.82 -3.78
CA VAL A 313 18.87 -23.83 -4.82
C VAL A 313 18.48 -23.11 -6.12
N PRO A 314 19.24 -23.26 -7.20
CA PRO A 314 18.84 -22.74 -8.50
C PRO A 314 17.50 -23.32 -8.95
N GLN A 315 16.61 -22.50 -9.49
CA GLN A 315 15.31 -23.00 -10.00
C GLN A 315 15.50 -24.04 -11.11
N ASP A 316 16.56 -23.89 -11.93
CA ASP A 316 16.93 -24.86 -12.98
C ASP A 316 17.33 -26.24 -12.41
N ALA A 317 17.63 -26.36 -11.12
CA ALA A 317 17.93 -27.62 -10.45
C ALA A 317 16.71 -28.28 -9.80
N THR A 318 15.53 -27.74 -10.02
CA THR A 318 14.28 -28.21 -9.39
C THR A 318 13.27 -28.66 -10.45
N PHE A 319 12.34 -29.51 -10.02
CA PHE A 319 11.17 -29.90 -10.82
C PHE A 319 9.95 -30.09 -9.93
N GLU A 320 8.77 -29.91 -10.51
CA GLU A 320 7.52 -29.98 -9.78
C GLU A 320 6.71 -31.20 -10.17
N ILE A 321 6.19 -31.90 -9.18
CA ILE A 321 5.23 -32.99 -9.35
C ILE A 321 4.11 -32.77 -8.33
N GLN A 322 2.85 -32.62 -8.81
CA GLN A 322 1.66 -32.50 -7.96
C GLN A 322 1.85 -31.49 -6.81
N ASP A 323 2.05 -30.25 -7.11
CA ASP A 323 2.21 -29.13 -6.17
C ASP A 323 3.38 -29.24 -5.18
N LYS A 324 4.31 -30.18 -5.40
CA LYS A 324 5.53 -30.30 -4.61
C LYS A 324 6.77 -30.12 -5.47
N THR A 325 7.72 -29.37 -4.96
CA THR A 325 9.02 -29.16 -5.62
C THR A 325 10.03 -30.18 -5.14
N PHE A 326 10.76 -30.76 -6.08
CA PHE A 326 11.77 -31.80 -5.86
C PHE A 326 13.11 -31.42 -6.46
N VAL A 327 14.14 -32.04 -5.95
CA VAL A 327 15.52 -32.01 -6.50
C VAL A 327 16.07 -33.43 -6.62
N TYR A 328 16.98 -33.64 -7.55
CA TYR A 328 17.79 -34.86 -7.57
C TYR A 328 19.07 -34.63 -6.77
N ALA A 329 19.14 -35.16 -5.57
CA ALA A 329 20.34 -35.18 -4.75
C ALA A 329 21.26 -36.36 -5.17
N VAL A 330 22.57 -36.16 -5.09
CA VAL A 330 23.57 -37.23 -5.33
C VAL A 330 23.83 -37.94 -4.01
N GLY A 331 23.35 -39.15 -3.90
CA GLY A 331 23.57 -40.01 -2.75
C GLY A 331 24.83 -40.89 -2.87
N ASP A 332 24.90 -41.91 -2.01
CA ASP A 332 26.02 -42.83 -1.99
C ASP A 332 26.21 -43.56 -3.31
N SER A 333 27.47 -43.82 -3.68
CA SER A 333 27.83 -44.45 -4.96
C SER A 333 27.36 -43.70 -6.21
N ASN A 334 27.21 -42.38 -6.12
CA ASN A 334 26.75 -41.51 -7.20
C ASN A 334 25.37 -41.90 -7.76
N LYS A 335 24.47 -42.37 -6.92
CA LYS A 335 23.07 -42.62 -7.28
C LYS A 335 22.22 -41.40 -7.00
N LEU A 336 21.29 -41.10 -7.91
CA LEU A 336 20.31 -40.06 -7.72
C LEU A 336 19.27 -40.46 -6.65
N VAL A 337 18.93 -39.53 -5.80
CA VAL A 337 17.87 -39.64 -4.81
C VAL A 337 16.92 -38.47 -4.96
N THR A 338 15.66 -38.73 -5.23
CA THR A 338 14.63 -37.71 -5.33
C THR A 338 14.26 -37.20 -3.94
N LYS A 339 14.47 -35.91 -3.66
CA LYS A 339 14.14 -35.29 -2.38
C LYS A 339 13.11 -34.19 -2.54
N PRO A 340 12.01 -34.21 -1.77
CA PRO A 340 11.09 -33.07 -1.71
C PRO A 340 11.75 -31.92 -0.92
N ILE A 341 11.55 -30.69 -1.38
CA ILE A 341 12.06 -29.50 -0.71
C ILE A 341 10.90 -28.58 -0.31
N THR A 342 11.09 -27.86 0.80
CA THR A 342 10.16 -26.81 1.24
C THR A 342 10.78 -25.45 0.95
N ILE A 343 10.10 -24.67 0.13
CA ILE A 343 10.54 -23.33 -0.28
C ILE A 343 10.05 -22.32 0.76
N SER A 344 10.97 -21.52 1.31
CA SER A 344 10.67 -20.42 2.25
C SER A 344 10.70 -19.03 1.59
N GLY A 345 11.28 -18.96 0.39
CA GLY A 345 11.37 -17.71 -0.39
C GLY A 345 11.90 -18.00 -1.78
N ARG A 346 11.73 -17.05 -2.68
CA ARG A 346 12.22 -17.17 -4.05
C ARG A 346 12.72 -15.83 -4.59
N THR A 347 13.67 -15.89 -5.50
CA THR A 347 14.06 -14.79 -6.38
C THR A 347 13.77 -15.18 -7.82
N THR A 348 14.16 -14.38 -8.77
CA THR A 348 14.00 -14.70 -10.21
C THR A 348 14.71 -16.01 -10.60
N ASN A 349 15.84 -16.34 -9.97
CA ASN A 349 16.70 -17.45 -10.39
C ASN A 349 16.83 -18.57 -9.35
N TYR A 350 16.48 -18.32 -8.08
CA TYR A 350 16.77 -19.22 -6.96
C TYR A 350 15.58 -19.43 -6.03
N TYR A 351 15.50 -20.61 -5.45
CA TYR A 351 14.66 -20.91 -4.30
C TYR A 351 15.49 -20.88 -3.02
N TYR A 352 14.92 -20.37 -1.96
CA TYR A 352 15.42 -20.48 -0.60
C TYR A 352 14.72 -21.63 0.10
N VAL A 353 15.49 -22.63 0.49
CA VAL A 353 14.99 -23.90 1.01
C VAL A 353 15.16 -23.95 2.52
N SER A 354 14.04 -24.19 3.22
CA SER A 354 14.02 -24.34 4.68
C SER A 354 14.13 -25.78 5.13
N ASN A 355 13.68 -26.75 4.31
CA ASN A 355 13.66 -28.16 4.67
C ASN A 355 13.84 -29.05 3.43
N GLY A 356 14.36 -30.27 3.63
CA GLY A 356 14.54 -31.28 2.58
C GLY A 356 15.98 -31.44 2.09
N LEU A 357 16.86 -30.49 2.36
CA LEU A 357 18.30 -30.55 2.02
C LEU A 357 19.16 -30.18 3.23
N LYS A 358 20.44 -30.52 3.14
CA LYS A 358 21.49 -30.12 4.08
C LYS A 358 22.61 -29.39 3.36
N ALA A 359 23.28 -28.47 4.06
CA ALA A 359 24.50 -27.85 3.54
C ALA A 359 25.57 -28.91 3.22
N GLY A 360 26.24 -28.75 2.10
CA GLY A 360 27.24 -29.70 1.58
C GLY A 360 26.67 -30.82 0.72
N GLU A 361 25.34 -31.00 0.66
CA GLU A 361 24.75 -31.95 -0.29
C GLU A 361 24.93 -31.49 -1.73
N LYS A 362 25.13 -32.47 -2.62
CA LYS A 362 25.23 -32.20 -4.07
C LYS A 362 23.89 -32.46 -4.74
N ILE A 363 23.46 -31.55 -5.59
CA ILE A 363 22.26 -31.70 -6.42
C ILE A 363 22.60 -31.56 -7.90
N VAL A 364 21.82 -32.20 -8.75
CA VAL A 364 21.99 -32.13 -10.19
C VAL A 364 21.47 -30.79 -10.71
N LEU A 365 22.28 -30.10 -11.51
CA LEU A 365 21.90 -28.91 -12.26
C LEU A 365 21.47 -29.37 -13.67
N SER A 366 20.16 -29.43 -13.91
CA SER A 366 19.64 -29.84 -15.22
C SER A 366 18.37 -29.05 -15.53
N SER A 367 18.06 -28.83 -16.79
CA SER A 367 16.84 -28.14 -17.15
C SER A 367 15.60 -28.96 -16.77
N GLN A 368 14.54 -28.29 -16.38
CA GLN A 368 13.26 -28.89 -16.00
C GLN A 368 12.72 -29.85 -17.05
N SER A 369 12.92 -29.54 -18.34
CA SER A 369 12.57 -30.42 -19.45
C SER A 369 13.33 -31.74 -19.45
N THR A 370 14.61 -31.75 -19.14
CA THR A 370 15.43 -32.97 -19.06
C THR A 370 15.02 -33.83 -17.86
N MET A 371 14.63 -33.20 -16.76
CA MET A 371 14.15 -33.89 -15.55
C MET A 371 12.80 -34.55 -15.76
N LEU A 372 11.84 -33.87 -16.43
CA LEU A 372 10.45 -34.35 -16.61
C LEU A 372 10.30 -35.33 -17.79
N MET A 373 11.11 -35.22 -18.84
CA MET A 373 11.00 -36.09 -20.02
C MET A 373 11.56 -37.52 -19.84
N GLY A 374 11.74 -37.94 -18.56
CA GLY A 374 12.16 -39.31 -18.26
C GLY A 374 13.64 -39.59 -18.41
N GLY A 375 14.47 -38.54 -18.57
CA GLY A 375 15.93 -38.69 -18.64
C GLY A 375 16.56 -39.07 -17.30
N LEU A 376 16.02 -38.55 -16.19
CA LEU A 376 16.56 -38.83 -14.84
C LEU A 376 15.53 -39.62 -14.00
N ARG A 377 16.01 -40.60 -13.27
CA ARG A 377 15.18 -41.45 -12.41
C ARG A 377 15.85 -41.68 -11.04
N ASP A 378 15.04 -41.88 -10.03
CA ASP A 378 15.51 -42.27 -8.72
C ASP A 378 16.35 -43.56 -8.80
N GLY A 379 17.47 -43.61 -8.09
CA GLY A 379 18.40 -44.74 -8.10
C GLY A 379 19.33 -44.80 -9.33
N MET A 380 19.21 -43.94 -10.32
CA MET A 380 20.08 -43.88 -11.50
C MET A 380 21.51 -43.51 -11.11
N ARG A 381 22.51 -44.24 -11.62
CA ARG A 381 23.92 -43.88 -11.46
C ARG A 381 24.33 -42.79 -12.45
N ILE A 382 25.06 -41.81 -11.96
CA ILE A 382 25.61 -40.71 -12.75
C ILE A 382 27.11 -40.56 -12.52
N THR A 383 27.79 -39.87 -13.43
CA THR A 383 29.13 -39.33 -13.22
C THR A 383 29.02 -37.85 -12.91
N PRO A 384 29.17 -37.43 -11.63
CA PRO A 384 28.97 -36.04 -11.24
C PRO A 384 30.08 -35.14 -11.75
N GLN A 385 29.74 -34.07 -12.46
CA GLN A 385 30.63 -33.01 -12.91
C GLN A 385 30.44 -31.79 -12.05
N SER A 386 31.35 -31.54 -11.11
CA SER A 386 31.18 -30.44 -10.14
C SER A 386 31.31 -29.10 -10.85
N VAL A 387 30.25 -28.26 -10.68
CA VAL A 387 30.23 -26.87 -11.14
C VAL A 387 30.38 -25.98 -9.91
N SER A 388 31.17 -24.94 -9.97
CA SER A 388 31.34 -24.00 -8.88
C SER A 388 30.05 -23.21 -8.64
N THR A 389 29.59 -23.18 -7.41
CA THR A 389 28.41 -22.38 -6.99
C THR A 389 28.67 -20.89 -7.21
N ASP A 390 29.92 -20.42 -7.01
CA ASP A 390 30.29 -19.02 -7.23
C ASP A 390 30.18 -18.62 -8.71
N SER A 391 30.56 -19.52 -9.63
CA SER A 391 30.41 -19.28 -11.08
C SER A 391 28.93 -19.11 -11.47
N LEU A 392 28.04 -19.87 -10.85
CA LEU A 392 26.58 -19.73 -11.10
C LEU A 392 26.02 -18.44 -10.52
N LEU A 393 26.43 -18.05 -9.32
CA LEU A 393 26.00 -16.82 -8.67
C LEU A 393 26.51 -15.57 -9.42
N HIS A 394 27.69 -15.64 -10.06
CA HIS A 394 28.21 -14.59 -10.93
C HIS A 394 27.43 -14.51 -12.25
N ALA A 395 27.04 -15.66 -12.83
CA ALA A 395 26.27 -15.70 -14.08
C ALA A 395 24.78 -15.33 -13.90
N LYS A 396 24.22 -15.69 -12.75
CA LYS A 396 22.82 -15.41 -12.37
C LYS A 396 22.83 -14.88 -10.94
N PRO A 397 22.85 -13.56 -10.73
CA PRO A 397 22.86 -12.97 -9.39
C PRO A 397 21.60 -13.29 -8.58
N LEU A 398 21.72 -13.18 -7.27
CA LEU A 398 20.64 -13.48 -6.31
C LEU A 398 19.49 -12.45 -6.32
N ASN A 399 19.68 -11.32 -7.00
CA ASN A 399 18.70 -10.21 -7.05
C ASN A 399 17.75 -10.37 -8.23
#